data_82a3b65d90796d3591f936bf6bc3a186
#
_entry.id   82a3b65d90796d3591f936bf6bc3a186
#
_cell.length_a   1.000
_cell.length_b   1.000
_cell.length_c   1.000
_cell.angle_alpha   90.00
_cell.angle_beta   90.00
_cell.angle_gamma   90.00
#
_symmetry.space_group_name_H-M   'P 1'
#
loop_
_entity.id
_entity.type
_entity.pdbx_description
1 polymer ?
#
loop_
_entity_poly.entity_id
_entity_poly.type
_entity_poly.pdbx_seq_one_letter_code
_entity_poly.pdbx_strand_id
1 'polypeptide(L)'
;MITIRAREKMQKRDKRACSKGAYGHTPFLTVLLLVLVSAPGAYGAAAPSANFEQEWSKLIAAAKQEGTLMVASGGAPSRQYRPVVDAFSKKFGVKVEVSTGNATDTVNRVLAERKAGRYIMDVALISSRENNQRLVPSESLVPFPPLLIHPEVVDTSNWYLGRHWYADKASAYAFIYHVTKEDQYETWYNTDKLKEAEVATIKKQTDFFDPRWKGKILGQGMGDPSGIRQMIDSYFEPDRGQEWIRTYLLNAGITFSDDRRILETWLVGGRFPLQAVATGTEELTGLAKKGLPIKQIFLPKQVGMVRAGGSGCCISVFSNAPHPSAAKLFVNWFLSKEGQTLTHTLVPNIDRSSLRNDIPFGEVTPDQRRKPGVEYAFPDADPKFGPRQEEAQKWIYKIWESKQK
;
A
#
# COMPACT_ATOMS: atom_id res chain seq x y z
N MET A 1 51.78 10.52 5.49
CA MET A 1 52.62 10.55 6.69
C MET A 1 52.34 11.80 7.52
N ILE A 2 51.13 12.03 7.96
CA ILE A 2 50.68 13.07 8.92
C ILE A 2 49.29 12.65 9.41
N THR A 3 49.21 11.77 10.41
CA THR A 3 47.93 11.52 11.12
C THR A 3 48.12 10.58 12.33
N ILE A 4 49.16 10.79 13.17
CA ILE A 4 49.32 10.05 14.44
C ILE A 4 49.89 10.99 15.53
N ARG A 5 49.37 12.20 15.69
CA ARG A 5 49.80 13.11 16.77
C ARG A 5 48.69 13.86 17.52
N ALA A 6 47.46 13.47 17.34
CA ALA A 6 46.32 14.17 17.99
C ALA A 6 45.63 13.38 19.13
N ARG A 7 46.04 12.17 19.46
CA ARG A 7 45.38 11.35 20.51
C ARG A 7 46.10 11.26 21.85
N GLU A 8 47.28 11.83 22.00
CA GLU A 8 48.05 11.73 23.25
C GLU A 8 48.00 12.94 24.21
N LYS A 9 47.24 13.98 23.87
CA LYS A 9 47.17 15.22 24.71
C LYS A 9 45.89 15.34 25.58
N MET A 10 45.04 14.39 25.61
CA MET A 10 43.78 14.45 26.41
C MET A 10 43.72 13.53 27.64
N GLN A 11 44.80 12.84 27.97
CA GLN A 11 44.86 11.88 29.08
C GLN A 11 45.77 12.30 30.26
N LYS A 12 46.19 13.57 30.35
CA LYS A 12 47.09 14.05 31.43
C LYS A 12 46.59 15.30 32.16
N ARG A 13 45.29 15.39 32.46
CA ARG A 13 44.77 16.56 33.20
C ARG A 13 43.75 16.27 34.28
N ASP A 14 43.80 15.10 34.95
CA ASP A 14 43.01 14.87 36.16
C ASP A 14 43.75 13.98 37.16
N LYS A 15 44.87 14.49 37.65
CA LYS A 15 45.47 14.00 38.87
C LYS A 15 46.16 15.16 39.59
N ARG A 16 45.39 15.99 40.33
CA ARG A 16 45.90 16.79 41.48
C ARG A 16 44.68 17.54 42.07
N ALA A 17 44.12 16.95 43.11
CA ALA A 17 43.57 17.64 44.27
C ALA A 17 42.99 16.63 45.23
N CYS A 18 43.79 16.10 46.11
CA CYS A 18 43.33 15.41 47.31
C CYS A 18 44.28 15.82 48.44
N SER A 19 43.84 16.66 49.35
CA SER A 19 44.37 16.63 50.71
C SER A 19 43.45 17.36 51.69
N LYS A 20 43.09 16.61 52.76
CA LYS A 20 42.85 17.04 54.14
C LYS A 20 41.43 17.55 54.53
N GLY A 21 40.80 16.81 55.39
CA GLY A 21 39.72 17.20 56.27
C GLY A 21 39.17 15.98 57.02
N ALA A 22 39.63 15.74 58.22
CA ALA A 22 39.20 14.68 59.13
C ALA A 22 37.90 15.05 59.89
N TYR A 23 37.23 14.02 60.42
CA TYR A 23 36.27 13.92 61.54
C TYR A 23 34.83 13.51 61.18
N GLY A 24 34.39 12.43 61.82
CA GLY A 24 33.02 12.15 62.12
C GLY A 24 32.55 10.70 61.81
N HIS A 25 32.72 9.79 62.77
CA HIS A 25 32.14 8.42 62.74
C HIS A 25 30.62 8.50 62.96
N THR A 26 29.83 8.00 61.98
CA THR A 26 28.50 7.45 62.22
C THR A 26 28.30 6.24 61.27
N PRO A 27 27.78 5.10 61.76
CA PRO A 27 27.63 3.92 60.91
C PRO A 27 26.39 4.09 60.02
N PHE A 28 26.59 4.27 58.74
CA PHE A 28 25.53 4.15 57.78
C PHE A 28 25.32 2.71 57.37
N LEU A 29 24.13 2.22 57.60
CA LEU A 29 23.58 0.96 57.12
C LEU A 29 23.60 0.99 55.58
N THR A 30 24.46 0.18 54.96
CA THR A 30 24.51 0.04 53.51
C THR A 30 23.34 -0.86 53.08
N VAL A 31 22.24 -0.23 52.63
CA VAL A 31 21.17 -0.94 51.90
C VAL A 31 21.65 -1.19 50.49
N LEU A 32 22.01 -2.44 50.22
CA LEU A 32 22.33 -2.90 48.86
C LEU A 32 21.05 -2.97 48.04
N LEU A 33 20.79 -1.95 47.24
CA LEU A 33 19.67 -1.97 46.29
C LEU A 33 20.06 -2.85 45.11
N LEU A 34 19.60 -4.11 45.13
CA LEU A 34 19.66 -4.99 43.97
C LEU A 34 18.73 -4.43 42.89
N VAL A 35 19.27 -3.72 41.93
CA VAL A 35 18.56 -3.37 40.69
C VAL A 35 18.48 -4.64 39.84
N LEU A 36 17.35 -5.33 39.93
CA LEU A 36 16.96 -6.36 38.97
C LEU A 36 16.77 -5.69 37.61
N VAL A 37 17.78 -5.73 36.77
CA VAL A 37 17.63 -5.44 35.33
C VAL A 37 16.83 -6.60 34.74
N SER A 38 15.52 -6.44 34.67
CA SER A 38 14.68 -7.32 33.86
C SER A 38 15.07 -7.18 32.40
N ALA A 39 15.70 -8.21 31.86
CA ALA A 39 15.86 -8.34 30.41
C ALA A 39 14.49 -8.23 29.73
N PRO A 40 14.36 -7.53 28.58
CA PRO A 40 13.11 -7.54 27.85
C PRO A 40 12.80 -8.98 27.45
N GLY A 41 11.75 -9.54 28.05
CA GLY A 41 11.27 -10.87 27.73
C GLY A 41 10.98 -10.94 26.23
N ALA A 42 11.57 -11.92 25.56
CA ALA A 42 11.13 -12.33 24.24
C ALA A 42 9.64 -12.66 24.35
N TYR A 43 8.79 -11.84 23.72
CA TYR A 43 7.38 -12.16 23.52
C TYR A 43 7.32 -13.36 22.59
N GLY A 44 7.41 -14.56 23.14
CA GLY A 44 7.04 -15.78 22.46
C GLY A 44 5.54 -15.71 22.17
N ALA A 45 5.14 -15.91 20.92
CA ALA A 45 3.74 -16.09 20.59
C ALA A 45 3.13 -17.15 21.52
N ALA A 46 2.05 -16.81 22.20
CA ALA A 46 1.35 -17.75 23.05
C ALA A 46 0.95 -18.98 22.21
N ALA A 47 1.21 -20.18 22.71
CA ALA A 47 0.80 -21.40 22.03
C ALA A 47 -0.73 -21.38 21.82
N PRO A 48 -1.21 -21.79 20.63
CA PRO A 48 -2.64 -21.86 20.36
C PRO A 48 -3.35 -22.68 21.44
N SER A 49 -4.56 -22.26 21.82
CA SER A 49 -5.36 -23.03 22.79
C SER A 49 -5.75 -24.38 22.20
N ALA A 50 -5.90 -25.41 23.02
CA ALA A 50 -6.37 -26.73 22.57
C ALA A 50 -7.72 -26.69 21.84
N ASN A 51 -8.55 -25.70 22.16
CA ASN A 51 -9.82 -25.46 21.46
C ASN A 51 -9.60 -24.95 20.03
N PHE A 52 -8.61 -24.06 19.81
CA PHE A 52 -8.29 -23.58 18.47
C PHE A 52 -7.80 -24.72 17.57
N GLU A 53 -6.88 -25.55 18.04
CA GLU A 53 -6.34 -26.66 17.25
C GLU A 53 -7.45 -27.62 16.79
N GLN A 54 -8.43 -27.90 17.66
CA GLN A 54 -9.56 -28.73 17.30
C GLN A 54 -10.46 -28.05 16.27
N GLU A 55 -10.78 -26.75 16.45
CA GLU A 55 -11.60 -25.98 15.51
C GLU A 55 -10.89 -25.86 14.16
N TRP A 56 -9.60 -25.59 14.17
CA TRP A 56 -8.78 -25.49 12.97
C TRP A 56 -8.73 -26.81 12.18
N SER A 57 -8.52 -27.91 12.87
CA SER A 57 -8.51 -29.24 12.25
C SER A 57 -9.87 -29.60 11.63
N LYS A 58 -10.99 -29.29 12.31
CA LYS A 58 -12.32 -29.47 11.76
C LYS A 58 -12.56 -28.60 10.51
N LEU A 59 -12.10 -27.34 10.54
CA LEU A 59 -12.22 -26.43 9.42
C LEU A 59 -11.43 -26.93 8.21
N ILE A 60 -10.19 -27.41 8.41
CA ILE A 60 -9.38 -28.03 7.35
C ILE A 60 -10.09 -29.23 6.74
N ALA A 61 -10.66 -30.11 7.57
CA ALA A 61 -11.37 -31.31 7.08
C ALA A 61 -12.61 -30.92 6.25
N ALA A 62 -13.40 -29.95 6.72
CA ALA A 62 -14.57 -29.44 6.00
C ALA A 62 -14.19 -28.77 4.67
N ALA A 63 -13.15 -27.94 4.66
CA ALA A 63 -12.66 -27.31 3.44
C ALA A 63 -12.14 -28.33 2.41
N LYS A 64 -11.50 -29.41 2.87
CA LYS A 64 -11.10 -30.51 1.98
C LYS A 64 -12.29 -31.25 1.39
N GLN A 65 -13.39 -31.40 2.13
CA GLN A 65 -14.62 -31.99 1.60
C GLN A 65 -15.26 -31.12 0.51
N GLU A 66 -15.23 -29.78 0.70
CA GLU A 66 -15.68 -28.84 -0.32
C GLU A 66 -14.76 -28.86 -1.56
N GLY A 67 -13.48 -29.14 -1.38
CA GLY A 67 -12.47 -29.47 -2.41
C GLY A 67 -12.04 -28.31 -3.27
N THR A 68 -12.81 -27.22 -3.34
CA THR A 68 -12.55 -26.07 -4.23
C THR A 68 -12.78 -24.75 -3.48
N LEU A 69 -12.06 -23.71 -3.91
CA LEU A 69 -12.26 -22.32 -3.51
C LEU A 69 -12.26 -21.43 -4.75
N MET A 70 -13.29 -20.62 -4.92
CA MET A 70 -13.44 -19.68 -6.03
C MET A 70 -13.10 -18.26 -5.61
N VAL A 71 -12.05 -17.68 -6.18
CA VAL A 71 -11.58 -16.34 -5.83
C VAL A 71 -11.86 -15.35 -6.96
N ALA A 72 -12.68 -14.35 -6.69
CA ALA A 72 -12.83 -13.20 -7.56
C ALA A 72 -11.65 -12.24 -7.34
N SER A 73 -10.82 -12.06 -8.33
CA SER A 73 -9.69 -11.12 -8.29
C SER A 73 -9.69 -10.24 -9.53
N GLY A 74 -9.24 -9.00 -9.37
CA GLY A 74 -9.22 -8.03 -10.46
C GLY A 74 -7.90 -7.27 -10.55
N GLY A 75 -7.50 -6.95 -11.80
CA GLY A 75 -6.29 -6.20 -12.07
C GLY A 75 -5.00 -7.02 -11.98
N ALA A 76 -3.87 -6.37 -11.74
CA ALA A 76 -2.56 -7.01 -11.63
C ALA A 76 -2.52 -8.14 -10.57
N PRO A 77 -3.15 -7.99 -9.38
CA PRO A 77 -3.16 -9.05 -8.36
C PRO A 77 -3.69 -10.40 -8.85
N SER A 78 -4.63 -10.41 -9.78
CA SER A 78 -5.22 -11.66 -10.27
C SER A 78 -4.20 -12.65 -10.85
N ARG A 79 -3.12 -12.13 -11.43
CA ARG A 79 -2.01 -12.93 -11.96
C ARG A 79 -0.84 -13.05 -10.98
N GLN A 80 -0.57 -11.99 -10.24
CA GLN A 80 0.56 -11.92 -9.30
C GLN A 80 0.38 -12.84 -8.09
N TYR A 81 -0.86 -13.04 -7.62
CA TYR A 81 -1.13 -13.90 -6.45
C TYR A 81 -1.17 -15.40 -6.76
N ARG A 82 -0.97 -15.80 -8.01
CA ARG A 82 -0.96 -17.21 -8.37
C ARG A 82 -0.04 -18.07 -7.49
N PRO A 83 1.22 -17.67 -7.23
CA PRO A 83 2.10 -18.47 -6.36
C PRO A 83 1.59 -18.60 -4.92
N VAL A 84 0.89 -17.58 -4.41
CA VAL A 84 0.32 -17.60 -3.06
C VAL A 84 -0.86 -18.57 -2.96
N VAL A 85 -1.77 -18.52 -3.92
CA VAL A 85 -2.93 -19.45 -3.93
C VAL A 85 -2.50 -20.88 -4.20
N ASP A 86 -1.45 -21.10 -4.99
CA ASP A 86 -0.88 -22.44 -5.22
C ASP A 86 -0.23 -22.99 -3.93
N ALA A 87 0.39 -22.13 -3.10
CA ALA A 87 0.91 -22.52 -1.79
C ALA A 87 -0.22 -22.96 -0.83
N PHE A 88 -1.34 -22.23 -0.82
CA PHE A 88 -2.53 -22.64 -0.09
C PHE A 88 -3.07 -24.00 -0.56
N SER A 89 -3.23 -24.15 -1.88
CA SER A 89 -3.71 -25.41 -2.47
C SER A 89 -2.83 -26.59 -2.10
N LYS A 90 -1.52 -26.42 -2.17
CA LYS A 90 -0.52 -27.44 -1.79
C LYS A 90 -0.61 -27.79 -0.30
N LYS A 91 -0.76 -26.79 0.55
CA LYS A 91 -0.78 -26.99 2.01
C LYS A 91 -2.05 -27.71 2.48
N PHE A 92 -3.20 -27.29 1.98
CA PHE A 92 -4.49 -27.72 2.50
C PHE A 92 -5.23 -28.73 1.61
N GLY A 93 -4.76 -29.00 0.40
CA GLY A 93 -5.42 -29.93 -0.53
C GLY A 93 -6.75 -29.41 -1.08
N VAL A 94 -6.95 -28.08 -1.07
CA VAL A 94 -8.12 -27.41 -1.64
C VAL A 94 -7.71 -26.75 -2.95
N LYS A 95 -8.39 -27.05 -4.05
CA LYS A 95 -8.12 -26.44 -5.36
C LYS A 95 -8.56 -24.97 -5.33
N VAL A 96 -7.70 -24.03 -5.71
CA VAL A 96 -8.08 -22.62 -5.83
C VAL A 96 -8.21 -22.24 -7.29
N GLU A 97 -9.37 -21.71 -7.66
CA GLU A 97 -9.65 -21.14 -8.97
C GLU A 97 -9.78 -19.62 -8.84
N VAL A 98 -8.93 -18.89 -9.59
CA VAL A 98 -8.90 -17.43 -9.58
C VAL A 98 -9.51 -16.90 -10.87
N SER A 99 -10.58 -16.13 -10.73
CA SER A 99 -11.16 -15.38 -11.83
C SER A 99 -10.24 -14.21 -12.19
N THR A 100 -9.82 -14.12 -13.44
CA THR A 100 -8.94 -13.06 -13.95
C THR A 100 -9.71 -12.04 -14.78
N GLY A 101 -9.25 -10.78 -14.76
CA GLY A 101 -9.85 -9.68 -15.50
C GLY A 101 -9.55 -8.34 -14.84
N ASN A 102 -10.12 -7.24 -15.35
CA ASN A 102 -10.11 -6.01 -14.57
C ASN A 102 -11.13 -6.09 -13.43
N ALA A 103 -10.93 -5.31 -12.37
CA ALA A 103 -11.75 -5.39 -11.17
C ALA A 103 -13.23 -5.06 -11.43
N THR A 104 -13.49 -4.05 -12.25
CA THR A 104 -14.85 -3.60 -12.57
C THR A 104 -15.63 -4.66 -13.35
N ASP A 105 -15.02 -5.29 -14.37
CA ASP A 105 -15.68 -6.35 -15.16
C ASP A 105 -15.90 -7.61 -14.31
N THR A 106 -14.93 -7.96 -13.45
CA THR A 106 -15.08 -9.07 -12.52
C THR A 106 -16.29 -8.86 -11.60
N VAL A 107 -16.41 -7.68 -10.99
CA VAL A 107 -17.54 -7.35 -10.12
C VAL A 107 -18.85 -7.26 -10.89
N ASN A 108 -18.87 -6.68 -12.10
CA ASN A 108 -20.05 -6.65 -12.97
C ASN A 108 -20.61 -8.07 -13.21
N ARG A 109 -19.70 -8.98 -13.59
CA ARG A 109 -20.06 -10.38 -13.83
C ARG A 109 -20.60 -11.03 -12.56
N VAL A 110 -19.89 -10.91 -11.43
CA VAL A 110 -20.34 -11.50 -10.16
C VAL A 110 -21.72 -11.00 -9.76
N LEU A 111 -21.97 -9.69 -9.87
CA LEU A 111 -23.28 -9.11 -9.53
C LEU A 111 -24.38 -9.59 -10.48
N ALA A 112 -24.09 -9.73 -11.79
CA ALA A 112 -25.03 -10.27 -12.75
C ALA A 112 -25.36 -11.75 -12.47
N GLU A 113 -24.37 -12.56 -12.16
CA GLU A 113 -24.53 -13.96 -11.76
C GLU A 113 -25.40 -14.08 -10.51
N ARG A 114 -25.11 -13.28 -9.47
CA ARG A 114 -25.89 -13.25 -8.22
C ARG A 114 -27.34 -12.81 -8.45
N LYS A 115 -27.56 -11.80 -9.29
CA LYS A 115 -28.92 -11.37 -9.69
C LYS A 115 -29.71 -12.49 -10.37
N ALA A 116 -29.01 -13.38 -11.07
CA ALA A 116 -29.60 -14.57 -11.70
C ALA A 116 -29.69 -15.79 -10.74
N GLY A 117 -29.45 -15.58 -9.43
CA GLY A 117 -29.49 -16.65 -8.42
C GLY A 117 -28.29 -17.59 -8.46
N ARG A 118 -27.23 -17.24 -9.20
CA ARG A 118 -26.02 -18.06 -9.31
C ARG A 118 -24.93 -17.52 -8.36
N TYR A 119 -24.59 -18.29 -7.36
CA TYR A 119 -23.57 -17.97 -6.38
C TYR A 119 -22.33 -18.82 -6.69
N ILE A 120 -21.33 -18.24 -7.35
CA ILE A 120 -20.16 -18.95 -7.87
C ILE A 120 -18.90 -18.64 -7.08
N MET A 121 -18.75 -17.38 -6.62
CA MET A 121 -17.54 -16.92 -5.95
C MET A 121 -17.65 -17.01 -4.44
N ASP A 122 -16.54 -17.38 -3.80
CA ASP A 122 -16.41 -17.52 -2.35
C ASP A 122 -15.77 -16.29 -1.72
N VAL A 123 -14.64 -15.84 -2.28
CA VAL A 123 -13.79 -14.77 -1.75
C VAL A 123 -13.52 -13.73 -2.83
N ALA A 124 -13.41 -12.46 -2.44
CA ALA A 124 -12.95 -11.39 -3.30
C ALA A 124 -11.60 -10.85 -2.80
N LEU A 125 -10.62 -10.76 -3.72
CA LEU A 125 -9.35 -10.04 -3.57
C LEU A 125 -9.37 -8.85 -4.54
N ILE A 126 -9.98 -7.75 -4.13
CA ILE A 126 -10.25 -6.58 -4.98
C ILE A 126 -10.01 -5.26 -4.25
N SER A 127 -10.17 -4.14 -4.96
CA SER A 127 -9.95 -2.81 -4.40
C SER A 127 -11.00 -2.41 -3.36
N SER A 128 -10.67 -1.45 -2.50
CA SER A 128 -11.59 -0.80 -1.56
C SER A 128 -12.79 -0.18 -2.28
N ARG A 129 -12.55 0.44 -3.44
CA ARG A 129 -13.59 1.07 -4.25
C ARG A 129 -14.68 0.09 -4.68
N GLU A 130 -14.30 -1.04 -5.27
CA GLU A 130 -15.27 -2.03 -5.75
C GLU A 130 -16.05 -2.66 -4.59
N ASN A 131 -15.39 -2.88 -3.45
CA ASN A 131 -16.06 -3.31 -2.24
C ASN A 131 -17.12 -2.29 -1.79
N ASN A 132 -16.72 -1.02 -1.60
CA ASN A 132 -17.58 0.00 -0.98
C ASN A 132 -18.68 0.53 -1.88
N GLN A 133 -18.39 0.69 -3.17
CA GLN A 133 -19.36 1.30 -4.09
C GLN A 133 -20.30 0.27 -4.73
N ARG A 134 -19.98 -1.04 -4.64
CA ARG A 134 -20.71 -2.05 -5.37
C ARG A 134 -21.09 -3.29 -4.55
N LEU A 135 -20.12 -3.98 -3.92
CA LEU A 135 -20.40 -5.24 -3.23
C LEU A 135 -21.11 -5.01 -1.89
N VAL A 136 -20.70 -4.02 -1.10
CA VAL A 136 -21.38 -3.68 0.17
C VAL A 136 -22.81 -3.18 -0.08
N PRO A 137 -23.06 -2.21 -0.98
CA PRO A 137 -24.42 -1.74 -1.26
C PRO A 137 -25.34 -2.79 -1.86
N SER A 138 -24.79 -3.81 -2.53
CA SER A 138 -25.57 -4.92 -3.09
C SER A 138 -25.81 -6.07 -2.12
N GLU A 139 -25.42 -5.91 -0.83
CA GLU A 139 -25.54 -6.94 0.22
C GLU A 139 -24.90 -8.27 -0.18
N SER A 140 -23.84 -8.20 -1.00
CA SER A 140 -23.19 -9.38 -1.56
C SER A 140 -22.16 -10.01 -0.63
N LEU A 141 -21.84 -9.39 0.52
CA LEU A 141 -20.81 -9.81 1.44
C LEU A 141 -21.36 -10.22 2.80
N VAL A 142 -20.65 -11.13 3.48
CA VAL A 142 -20.91 -11.44 4.89
C VAL A 142 -20.05 -10.57 5.81
N PRO A 143 -20.48 -10.33 7.06
CA PRO A 143 -19.62 -9.70 8.06
C PRO A 143 -18.33 -10.49 8.24
N PHE A 144 -17.21 -9.79 8.16
CA PHE A 144 -15.87 -10.38 8.15
C PHE A 144 -15.35 -10.77 9.55
N PRO A 145 -15.56 -9.95 10.63
CA PRO A 145 -15.00 -10.27 11.96
C PRO A 145 -15.36 -11.65 12.50
N PRO A 146 -16.60 -12.17 12.34
CA PRO A 146 -16.94 -13.51 12.83
C PRO A 146 -16.23 -14.68 12.10
N LEU A 147 -15.62 -14.40 10.94
CA LEU A 147 -14.86 -15.41 10.20
C LEU A 147 -13.48 -15.63 10.78
N LEU A 148 -12.94 -14.64 11.50
CA LEU A 148 -11.59 -14.68 12.03
C LEU A 148 -11.52 -15.57 13.28
N ILE A 149 -10.74 -16.65 13.20
CA ILE A 149 -10.52 -17.60 14.29
C ILE A 149 -9.04 -17.85 14.58
N HIS A 150 -8.16 -17.58 13.61
CA HIS A 150 -6.74 -17.82 13.77
C HIS A 150 -6.16 -16.85 14.81
N PRO A 151 -5.50 -17.31 15.89
CA PRO A 151 -5.06 -16.45 16.99
C PRO A 151 -4.19 -15.29 16.55
N GLU A 152 -3.24 -15.54 15.63
CA GLU A 152 -2.38 -14.48 15.09
C GLU A 152 -3.15 -13.42 14.27
N VAL A 153 -4.29 -13.78 13.71
CA VAL A 153 -5.14 -12.86 12.92
C VAL A 153 -6.06 -12.08 13.83
N VAL A 154 -6.64 -12.73 14.84
CA VAL A 154 -7.54 -12.12 15.82
C VAL A 154 -6.81 -11.14 16.72
N ASP A 155 -5.56 -11.44 17.08
CA ASP A 155 -4.74 -10.57 17.92
C ASP A 155 -4.39 -9.27 17.17
N THR A 156 -5.07 -8.19 17.55
CA THR A 156 -4.89 -6.87 16.94
C THR A 156 -3.50 -6.28 17.17
N SER A 157 -2.74 -6.73 18.17
CA SER A 157 -1.37 -6.28 18.41
C SER A 157 -0.42 -6.63 17.25
N ASN A 158 -0.74 -7.65 16.46
CA ASN A 158 -0.02 -8.02 15.26
C ASN A 158 -0.30 -7.08 14.08
N TRP A 159 -1.27 -6.19 14.21
CA TRP A 159 -1.71 -5.31 13.14
C TRP A 159 -1.31 -3.85 13.38
N TYR A 160 -1.16 -3.11 12.30
CA TYR A 160 -0.73 -1.73 12.31
C TYR A 160 -1.66 -0.86 13.19
N LEU A 161 -1.07 -0.06 14.07
CA LEU A 161 -1.74 0.75 15.10
C LEU A 161 -2.65 -0.07 16.04
N GLY A 162 -2.37 -1.38 16.22
CA GLY A 162 -3.10 -2.22 17.17
C GLY A 162 -4.56 -2.50 16.81
N ARG A 163 -4.92 -2.46 15.54
CA ARG A 163 -6.31 -2.66 15.09
C ARG A 163 -6.41 -3.37 13.74
N HIS A 164 -7.54 -4.01 13.50
CA HIS A 164 -7.93 -4.43 12.16
C HIS A 164 -8.37 -3.23 11.31
N TRP A 165 -8.08 -3.31 10.03
CA TRP A 165 -8.38 -2.24 9.08
C TRP A 165 -9.44 -2.69 8.10
N TYR A 166 -10.45 -1.86 7.90
CA TYR A 166 -11.55 -2.14 6.97
C TYR A 166 -11.72 -0.98 6.00
N ALA A 167 -12.04 -1.30 4.77
CA ALA A 167 -12.29 -0.31 3.74
C ALA A 167 -13.68 0.31 3.85
N ASP A 168 -14.64 -0.42 4.43
CA ASP A 168 -16.02 0.01 4.54
C ASP A 168 -16.28 0.79 5.85
N LYS A 169 -17.26 1.71 5.80
CA LYS A 169 -17.60 2.59 6.93
C LYS A 169 -18.07 1.82 8.16
N ALA A 170 -18.71 0.67 7.96
CA ALA A 170 -19.19 -0.17 9.06
C ALA A 170 -18.05 -0.94 9.74
N SER A 171 -16.84 -0.94 9.14
CA SER A 171 -15.68 -1.74 9.58
C SER A 171 -16.03 -3.22 9.73
N ALA A 172 -16.76 -3.76 8.76
CA ALA A 172 -17.39 -5.06 8.88
C ALA A 172 -17.16 -6.01 7.70
N TYR A 173 -16.90 -5.54 6.47
CA TYR A 173 -17.00 -6.39 5.28
C TYR A 173 -15.73 -6.57 4.50
N ALA A 174 -14.94 -5.51 4.31
CA ALA A 174 -13.79 -5.52 3.43
C ALA A 174 -12.51 -5.28 4.23
N PHE A 175 -11.83 -6.35 4.62
CA PHE A 175 -10.60 -6.30 5.42
C PHE A 175 -9.43 -5.85 4.56
N ILE A 176 -8.70 -4.81 5.00
CA ILE A 176 -7.50 -4.30 4.34
C ILE A 176 -6.29 -4.99 4.93
N TYR A 177 -5.50 -5.68 4.12
CA TYR A 177 -4.33 -6.41 4.57
C TYR A 177 -2.99 -5.80 4.14
N HIS A 178 -3.00 -4.90 3.16
CA HIS A 178 -1.83 -4.12 2.79
C HIS A 178 -2.20 -2.69 2.39
N VAL A 179 -1.22 -1.82 2.41
CA VAL A 179 -1.37 -0.44 1.93
C VAL A 179 -0.29 -0.11 0.90
N THR A 180 -0.69 0.61 -0.13
CA THR A 180 0.23 1.35 -0.97
C THR A 180 0.38 2.72 -0.35
N LYS A 181 1.62 3.12 -0.08
CA LYS A 181 1.90 4.44 0.45
C LYS A 181 1.79 5.48 -0.66
N GLU A 182 0.81 6.34 -0.55
CA GLU A 182 0.60 7.44 -1.48
C GLU A 182 0.86 8.79 -0.79
N ASP A 183 2.03 8.94 -0.17
CA ASP A 183 2.46 10.20 0.47
C ASP A 183 3.40 11.03 -0.40
N GLN A 184 3.63 10.59 -1.62
CA GLN A 184 4.51 11.25 -2.60
C GLN A 184 3.88 11.23 -3.98
N TYR A 185 4.24 12.23 -4.78
CA TYR A 185 3.90 12.28 -6.20
C TYR A 185 5.09 11.80 -7.01
N GLU A 186 4.84 10.86 -7.90
CA GLU A 186 5.86 10.32 -8.77
C GLU A 186 6.08 11.22 -9.99
N THR A 187 7.32 11.54 -10.24
CA THR A 187 7.77 12.33 -11.38
C THR A 187 9.02 11.68 -11.93
N TRP A 188 9.14 11.65 -13.25
CA TRP A 188 10.27 11.06 -13.93
C TRP A 188 10.98 12.09 -14.78
N TYR A 189 12.31 11.98 -14.90
CA TYR A 189 13.09 12.84 -15.76
C TYR A 189 14.15 12.05 -16.53
N ASN A 190 14.55 12.58 -17.69
CA ASN A 190 15.63 12.04 -18.49
C ASN A 190 16.97 12.62 -18.02
N THR A 191 17.91 11.74 -17.62
CA THR A 191 19.21 12.13 -17.02
C THR A 191 20.22 12.68 -18.04
N ASP A 192 20.02 12.43 -19.34
CA ASP A 192 20.83 13.03 -20.40
C ASP A 192 20.39 14.45 -20.73
N LYS A 193 19.17 14.83 -20.33
CA LYS A 193 18.56 16.14 -20.63
C LYS A 193 18.55 17.10 -19.45
N LEU A 194 18.44 16.56 -18.22
CA LEU A 194 18.41 17.35 -17.00
C LEU A 194 19.44 16.84 -16.01
N LYS A 195 20.21 17.79 -15.45
CA LYS A 195 21.12 17.50 -14.35
C LYS A 195 20.36 17.41 -13.03
N GLU A 196 20.88 16.64 -12.10
CA GLU A 196 20.26 16.46 -10.77
C GLU A 196 20.05 17.81 -10.04
N ALA A 197 20.97 18.76 -10.18
CA ALA A 197 20.85 20.11 -9.60
C ALA A 197 19.64 20.89 -10.16
N GLU A 198 19.30 20.71 -11.43
CA GLU A 198 18.14 21.38 -12.06
C GLU A 198 16.84 20.75 -11.52
N VAL A 199 16.81 19.43 -11.44
CA VAL A 199 15.66 18.67 -10.94
C VAL A 199 15.45 18.92 -9.44
N ALA A 200 16.50 19.08 -8.66
CA ALA A 200 16.44 19.39 -7.23
C ALA A 200 15.75 20.73 -6.90
N THR A 201 15.53 21.58 -7.90
CA THR A 201 14.74 22.80 -7.73
C THR A 201 13.23 22.55 -7.73
N ILE A 202 12.77 21.39 -8.19
CA ILE A 202 11.36 20.96 -8.16
C ILE A 202 11.12 20.33 -6.79
N LYS A 203 10.47 21.04 -5.88
CA LYS A 203 10.21 20.59 -4.50
C LYS A 203 8.75 20.37 -4.19
N LYS A 204 7.87 20.96 -4.97
CA LYS A 204 6.41 20.88 -4.81
C LYS A 204 5.72 20.88 -6.16
N GLN A 205 4.46 20.52 -6.16
CA GLN A 205 3.68 20.33 -7.40
C GLN A 205 3.50 21.60 -8.24
N THR A 206 3.51 22.76 -7.62
CA THR A 206 3.39 24.05 -8.33
C THR A 206 4.69 24.46 -9.03
N ASP A 207 5.83 23.87 -8.71
CA ASP A 207 7.11 24.19 -9.36
C ASP A 207 7.14 23.73 -10.82
N PHE A 208 6.26 22.85 -11.26
CA PHE A 208 6.06 22.49 -12.66
C PHE A 208 5.49 23.65 -13.50
N PHE A 209 4.91 24.66 -12.86
CA PHE A 209 4.32 25.81 -13.54
C PHE A 209 5.30 26.95 -13.78
N ASP A 210 6.56 26.80 -13.32
CA ASP A 210 7.62 27.73 -13.64
C ASP A 210 7.78 27.82 -15.18
N PRO A 211 7.82 29.03 -15.77
CA PRO A 211 7.92 29.24 -17.21
C PRO A 211 9.07 28.49 -17.91
N ARG A 212 10.18 28.20 -17.18
CA ARG A 212 11.30 27.41 -17.70
C ARG A 212 10.94 26.00 -18.13
N TRP A 213 9.85 25.44 -17.58
CA TRP A 213 9.36 24.09 -17.88
C TRP A 213 8.31 24.07 -18.99
N LYS A 214 7.81 25.21 -19.44
CA LYS A 214 6.79 25.29 -20.48
C LYS A 214 7.24 24.57 -21.75
N GLY A 215 6.42 23.65 -22.24
CA GLY A 215 6.72 22.80 -23.41
C GLY A 215 7.74 21.68 -23.18
N LYS A 216 8.20 21.48 -21.95
CA LYS A 216 9.20 20.46 -21.59
C LYS A 216 8.64 19.30 -20.78
N ILE A 217 7.36 19.32 -20.43
CA ILE A 217 6.73 18.35 -19.55
C ILE A 217 5.76 17.48 -20.33
N LEU A 218 5.83 16.18 -20.06
CA LEU A 218 4.85 15.20 -20.48
C LEU A 218 3.80 14.99 -19.38
N GLY A 219 2.57 14.80 -19.79
CA GLY A 219 1.45 14.43 -18.95
C GLY A 219 0.63 13.32 -19.58
N GLN A 220 -0.06 12.53 -18.76
CA GLN A 220 -1.01 11.54 -19.24
C GLN A 220 -2.32 12.22 -19.64
N GLY A 221 -2.84 11.85 -20.81
CA GLY A 221 -4.08 12.40 -21.33
C GLY A 221 -5.32 11.87 -20.63
N MET A 222 -6.44 12.56 -20.80
CA MET A 222 -7.69 12.24 -20.13
C MET A 222 -8.48 11.12 -20.82
N GLY A 223 -8.07 10.67 -21.99
CA GLY A 223 -8.59 9.47 -22.65
C GLY A 223 -8.04 8.17 -22.04
N ASP A 224 -6.90 8.23 -21.35
CA ASP A 224 -6.39 7.08 -20.55
C ASP A 224 -7.09 7.03 -19.18
N PRO A 225 -7.60 5.87 -18.77
CA PRO A 225 -8.27 5.70 -17.47
C PRO A 225 -7.41 6.10 -16.26
N SER A 226 -6.09 6.02 -16.37
CA SER A 226 -5.19 6.42 -15.28
C SER A 226 -4.97 7.92 -15.24
N GLY A 227 -4.95 8.59 -16.40
CA GLY A 227 -4.83 10.04 -16.46
C GLY A 227 -6.02 10.74 -15.80
N ILE A 228 -7.24 10.36 -16.20
CA ILE A 228 -8.45 10.91 -15.56
C ILE A 228 -8.51 10.54 -14.07
N ARG A 229 -8.13 9.32 -13.70
CA ARG A 229 -8.10 8.90 -12.30
C ARG A 229 -7.17 9.77 -11.46
N GLN A 230 -5.97 10.07 -11.94
CA GLN A 230 -5.05 10.95 -11.25
C GLN A 230 -5.56 12.38 -11.07
N MET A 231 -6.25 12.89 -12.08
CA MET A 231 -6.86 14.23 -11.96
C MET A 231 -8.01 14.22 -10.96
N ILE A 232 -8.81 13.15 -10.90
CA ILE A 232 -9.83 12.98 -9.86
C ILE A 232 -9.17 12.94 -8.48
N ASP A 233 -8.11 12.20 -8.31
CA ASP A 233 -7.38 12.14 -7.04
C ASP A 233 -6.81 13.51 -6.67
N SER A 234 -6.19 14.20 -7.64
CA SER A 234 -5.67 15.56 -7.46
C SER A 234 -6.75 16.59 -7.08
N TYR A 235 -8.00 16.38 -7.48
CA TYR A 235 -9.11 17.26 -7.14
C TYR A 235 -9.36 17.34 -5.63
N PHE A 236 -9.10 16.24 -4.93
CA PHE A 236 -9.32 16.13 -3.49
C PHE A 236 -8.05 16.35 -2.66
N GLU A 237 -6.91 16.54 -3.29
CA GLU A 237 -5.65 16.75 -2.58
C GLU A 237 -5.46 18.23 -2.19
N PRO A 238 -5.08 18.50 -0.92
CA PRO A 238 -4.99 19.88 -0.41
C PRO A 238 -3.96 20.76 -1.14
N ASP A 239 -2.90 20.16 -1.66
CA ASP A 239 -1.79 20.82 -2.35
C ASP A 239 -1.97 20.88 -3.88
N ARG A 240 -3.10 20.39 -4.37
CA ARG A 240 -3.49 20.45 -5.78
C ARG A 240 -4.85 21.13 -5.95
N GLY A 241 -5.94 20.39 -5.91
CA GLY A 241 -7.28 20.92 -6.09
C GLY A 241 -7.58 21.46 -7.50
N GLN A 242 -8.70 22.17 -7.61
CA GLN A 242 -9.23 22.60 -8.90
C GLN A 242 -8.33 23.59 -9.63
N GLU A 243 -7.74 24.55 -8.93
CA GLU A 243 -6.88 25.58 -9.56
C GLU A 243 -5.59 24.98 -10.12
N TRP A 244 -4.99 24.07 -9.37
CA TRP A 244 -3.84 23.32 -9.85
C TRP A 244 -4.17 22.51 -11.11
N ILE A 245 -5.30 21.79 -11.13
CA ILE A 245 -5.74 21.00 -12.28
C ILE A 245 -5.98 21.90 -13.49
N ARG A 246 -6.64 23.04 -13.31
CA ARG A 246 -6.88 24.02 -14.38
C ARG A 246 -5.55 24.50 -14.99
N THR A 247 -4.60 24.88 -14.14
CA THR A 247 -3.27 25.32 -14.57
C THR A 247 -2.52 24.21 -15.28
N TYR A 248 -2.53 22.99 -14.73
CA TYR A 248 -1.87 21.82 -15.30
C TYR A 248 -2.42 21.48 -16.69
N LEU A 249 -3.73 21.45 -16.85
CA LEU A 249 -4.37 21.06 -18.10
C LEU A 249 -4.27 22.14 -19.17
N LEU A 250 -4.41 23.42 -18.82
CA LEU A 250 -4.58 24.51 -19.79
C LEU A 250 -3.35 25.41 -19.96
N ASN A 251 -2.67 25.77 -18.86
CA ASN A 251 -1.77 26.91 -18.84
C ASN A 251 -0.29 26.55 -18.78
N ALA A 252 0.05 25.38 -18.22
CA ALA A 252 1.44 24.96 -17.97
C ALA A 252 2.20 24.53 -19.23
N GLY A 253 1.55 24.47 -20.40
CA GLY A 253 2.20 24.05 -21.64
C GLY A 253 2.64 22.59 -21.65
N ILE A 254 1.88 21.73 -21.00
CA ILE A 254 2.16 20.29 -20.92
C ILE A 254 1.70 19.61 -22.20
N THR A 255 2.52 18.69 -22.69
CA THR A 255 2.20 17.82 -23.83
C THR A 255 1.60 16.52 -23.29
N PHE A 256 0.39 16.19 -23.73
CA PHE A 256 -0.36 15.03 -23.28
C PHE A 256 -0.39 13.93 -24.34
N SER A 257 -0.42 12.67 -23.90
CA SER A 257 -0.75 11.51 -24.70
C SER A 257 -1.58 10.52 -23.89
N ASP A 258 -2.58 9.91 -24.55
CA ASP A 258 -3.37 8.81 -23.97
C ASP A 258 -2.64 7.46 -24.10
N ASP A 259 -1.62 7.39 -24.96
CA ASP A 259 -0.78 6.20 -25.13
C ASP A 259 0.48 6.30 -24.25
N ARG A 260 0.54 5.42 -23.24
CA ARG A 260 1.68 5.33 -22.31
C ARG A 260 2.98 4.99 -23.00
N ARG A 261 2.98 4.12 -24.00
CA ARG A 261 4.19 3.72 -24.72
C ARG A 261 4.81 4.89 -25.46
N ILE A 262 3.98 5.78 -25.95
CA ILE A 262 4.43 7.03 -26.56
C ILE A 262 5.08 7.92 -25.50
N LEU A 263 4.48 8.08 -24.33
CA LEU A 263 5.05 8.87 -23.22
C LEU A 263 6.42 8.29 -22.77
N GLU A 264 6.50 6.97 -22.58
CA GLU A 264 7.73 6.26 -22.24
C GLU A 264 8.82 6.47 -23.30
N THR A 265 8.46 6.29 -24.58
CA THR A 265 9.38 6.48 -25.71
C THR A 265 9.90 7.91 -25.76
N TRP A 266 9.05 8.91 -25.57
CA TRP A 266 9.45 10.31 -25.61
C TRP A 266 10.31 10.72 -24.41
N LEU A 267 10.03 10.18 -23.23
CA LEU A 267 10.82 10.42 -22.02
C LEU A 267 12.19 9.77 -22.15
N VAL A 268 12.23 8.46 -22.44
CA VAL A 268 13.48 7.68 -22.54
C VAL A 268 14.36 8.20 -23.68
N GLY A 269 13.77 8.51 -24.83
CA GLY A 269 14.47 9.07 -25.98
C GLY A 269 14.88 10.56 -25.82
N GLY A 270 14.52 11.18 -24.70
CA GLY A 270 14.89 12.55 -24.39
C GLY A 270 14.23 13.62 -25.26
N ARG A 271 13.11 13.28 -25.93
CA ARG A 271 12.28 14.27 -26.63
C ARG A 271 11.68 15.27 -25.66
N PHE A 272 11.28 14.78 -24.49
CA PHE A 272 10.86 15.59 -23.35
C PHE A 272 11.70 15.22 -22.13
N PRO A 273 12.22 16.21 -21.42
CA PRO A 273 13.10 15.96 -20.30
C PRO A 273 12.39 15.55 -19.01
N LEU A 274 11.05 15.78 -18.91
CA LEU A 274 10.32 15.61 -17.66
C LEU A 274 8.92 15.03 -17.94
N GLN A 275 8.50 14.09 -17.09
CA GLN A 275 7.13 13.60 -17.00
C GLN A 275 6.59 13.88 -15.61
N ALA A 276 5.66 14.81 -15.48
CA ALA A 276 4.99 15.11 -14.23
C ALA A 276 3.75 14.21 -14.07
N VAL A 277 3.47 13.83 -12.83
CA VAL A 277 2.27 13.06 -12.49
C VAL A 277 2.21 11.76 -13.31
N ALA A 278 3.26 10.97 -13.22
CA ALA A 278 3.34 9.68 -13.90
C ALA A 278 2.43 8.64 -13.25
N THR A 279 1.88 7.73 -14.04
CA THR A 279 1.09 6.57 -13.60
C THR A 279 1.65 5.31 -14.23
N GLY A 280 1.46 4.16 -13.55
CA GLY A 280 1.91 2.88 -14.09
C GLY A 280 3.43 2.85 -14.22
N THR A 281 4.11 3.22 -13.15
CA THR A 281 5.56 3.47 -13.14
C THR A 281 6.40 2.20 -13.05
N GLU A 282 5.76 1.03 -12.97
CA GLU A 282 6.46 -0.25 -12.97
C GLU A 282 7.29 -0.44 -14.24
N GLU A 283 6.76 -0.04 -15.40
CA GLU A 283 7.46 -0.08 -16.67
C GLU A 283 8.67 0.86 -16.67
N LEU A 284 8.49 2.11 -16.25
CA LEU A 284 9.58 3.09 -16.14
C LEU A 284 10.64 2.64 -15.14
N THR A 285 10.23 2.09 -13.99
CA THR A 285 11.14 1.48 -13.02
C THR A 285 11.93 0.33 -13.63
N GLY A 286 11.27 -0.52 -14.40
CA GLY A 286 11.91 -1.62 -15.13
C GLY A 286 12.93 -1.13 -16.16
N LEU A 287 12.62 -0.05 -16.88
CA LEU A 287 13.52 0.57 -17.84
C LEU A 287 14.73 1.23 -17.17
N ALA A 288 14.52 1.93 -16.06
CA ALA A 288 15.60 2.51 -15.27
C ALA A 288 16.56 1.44 -14.69
N LYS A 289 16.01 0.32 -14.18
CA LYS A 289 16.82 -0.84 -13.73
C LYS A 289 17.64 -1.49 -14.85
N LYS A 290 17.20 -1.36 -16.10
CA LYS A 290 17.95 -1.81 -17.29
C LYS A 290 19.00 -0.79 -17.76
N GLY A 291 19.20 0.30 -17.04
CA GLY A 291 20.20 1.33 -17.33
C GLY A 291 19.79 2.37 -18.37
N LEU A 292 18.49 2.48 -18.69
CA LEU A 292 18.03 3.57 -19.55
C LEU A 292 18.10 4.93 -18.83
N PRO A 293 18.32 6.03 -19.56
CA PRO A 293 18.68 7.34 -18.97
C PRO A 293 17.47 8.06 -18.35
N ILE A 294 16.77 7.39 -17.45
CA ILE A 294 15.66 7.97 -16.71
C ILE A 294 15.80 7.73 -15.21
N LYS A 295 15.35 8.69 -14.42
CA LYS A 295 15.39 8.62 -12.96
C LYS A 295 14.09 9.19 -12.39
N GLN A 296 13.66 8.61 -11.27
CA GLN A 296 12.48 9.04 -10.55
C GLN A 296 12.83 10.09 -9.50
N ILE A 297 11.93 11.04 -9.30
CA ILE A 297 11.90 11.94 -8.16
C ILE A 297 10.54 11.83 -7.47
N PHE A 298 10.56 11.93 -6.15
CA PHE A 298 9.38 11.90 -5.32
C PHE A 298 9.15 13.29 -4.73
N LEU A 299 7.96 13.83 -4.97
CA LEU A 299 7.53 15.07 -4.35
C LEU A 299 6.59 14.76 -3.19
N PRO A 300 6.85 15.30 -1.99
CA PRO A 300 6.02 14.99 -0.82
C PRO A 300 4.61 15.53 -1.01
N LYS A 301 3.63 14.74 -0.58
CA LYS A 301 2.24 15.18 -0.39
C LYS A 301 2.11 15.90 0.94
N GLN A 302 1.20 16.88 1.03
CA GLN A 302 0.87 17.50 2.31
C GLN A 302 0.31 16.46 3.28
N VAL A 303 0.70 16.59 4.55
CA VAL A 303 0.30 15.69 5.62
C VAL A 303 -1.22 15.66 5.77
N GLY A 304 -1.80 14.46 5.82
CA GLY A 304 -3.23 14.23 6.07
C GLY A 304 -3.96 13.40 5.02
N MET A 305 -3.31 13.06 3.91
CA MET A 305 -3.90 12.28 2.81
C MET A 305 -3.00 11.11 2.40
N VAL A 306 -2.44 10.38 3.37
CA VAL A 306 -1.83 9.10 3.05
C VAL A 306 -2.97 8.14 2.77
N ARG A 307 -3.21 7.86 1.51
CA ARG A 307 -4.24 6.91 1.10
C ARG A 307 -3.75 5.49 1.33
N ALA A 308 -4.64 4.70 1.85
CA ALA A 308 -4.53 3.26 1.70
C ALA A 308 -5.55 2.84 0.65
N GLY A 309 -5.13 2.08 -0.29
CA GLY A 309 -5.98 1.65 -1.39
C GLY A 309 -5.15 1.02 -2.48
N GLY A 310 -5.72 0.90 -3.63
CA GLY A 310 -5.09 0.30 -4.78
C GLY A 310 -5.73 -1.02 -5.16
N SER A 311 -5.28 -1.54 -6.28
CA SER A 311 -5.78 -2.80 -6.83
C SER A 311 -5.50 -3.94 -5.86
N GLY A 312 -6.56 -4.62 -5.36
CA GLY A 312 -6.41 -5.82 -4.53
C GLY A 312 -5.93 -5.57 -3.09
N CYS A 313 -6.22 -4.42 -2.50
CA CYS A 313 -5.87 -4.13 -1.10
C CYS A 313 -6.70 -4.88 -0.07
N CYS A 314 -7.86 -5.40 -0.49
CA CYS A 314 -8.88 -5.88 0.42
C CYS A 314 -9.23 -7.34 0.14
N ILE A 315 -9.58 -8.03 1.22
CA ILE A 315 -10.19 -9.35 1.17
C ILE A 315 -11.60 -9.27 1.77
N SER A 316 -12.57 -9.86 1.09
CA SER A 316 -13.96 -9.99 1.55
C SER A 316 -14.51 -11.36 1.18
N VAL A 317 -15.59 -11.78 1.85
CA VAL A 317 -16.22 -13.08 1.63
C VAL A 317 -17.65 -12.86 1.17
N PHE A 318 -18.03 -13.54 0.08
CA PHE A 318 -19.37 -13.43 -0.46
C PHE A 318 -20.42 -14.11 0.43
N SER A 319 -21.59 -13.50 0.53
CA SER A 319 -22.77 -14.17 1.08
C SER A 319 -23.19 -15.32 0.16
N ASN A 320 -23.73 -16.40 0.72
CA ASN A 320 -24.06 -17.62 -0.03
C ASN A 320 -22.87 -18.20 -0.82
N ALA A 321 -21.65 -18.10 -0.27
CA ALA A 321 -20.48 -18.74 -0.86
C ALA A 321 -20.70 -20.25 -0.99
N PRO A 322 -20.42 -20.86 -2.17
CA PRO A 322 -20.60 -22.31 -2.35
C PRO A 322 -19.70 -23.15 -1.45
N HIS A 323 -18.52 -22.61 -1.09
CA HIS A 323 -17.50 -23.31 -0.31
C HIS A 323 -17.12 -22.51 0.95
N PRO A 324 -18.05 -22.38 1.93
CA PRO A 324 -17.88 -21.48 3.08
C PRO A 324 -16.73 -21.89 4.01
N SER A 325 -16.45 -23.21 4.15
CA SER A 325 -15.34 -23.69 4.96
C SER A 325 -13.99 -23.40 4.29
N ALA A 326 -13.89 -23.59 2.98
CA ALA A 326 -12.70 -23.24 2.21
C ALA A 326 -12.44 -21.73 2.22
N ALA A 327 -13.50 -20.91 2.12
CA ALA A 327 -13.41 -19.46 2.25
C ALA A 327 -12.91 -19.04 3.63
N LYS A 328 -13.50 -19.57 4.71
CA LYS A 328 -13.07 -19.29 6.09
C LYS A 328 -11.62 -19.73 6.34
N LEU A 329 -11.24 -20.90 5.85
CA LEU A 329 -9.87 -21.42 5.96
C LEU A 329 -8.89 -20.51 5.22
N PHE A 330 -9.20 -20.14 3.98
CA PHE A 330 -8.36 -19.28 3.16
C PHE A 330 -8.14 -17.91 3.80
N VAL A 331 -9.20 -17.26 4.25
CA VAL A 331 -9.13 -15.93 4.89
C VAL A 331 -8.18 -15.96 6.09
N ASN A 332 -8.32 -16.93 6.99
CA ASN A 332 -7.49 -17.03 8.18
C ASN A 332 -6.04 -17.35 7.86
N TRP A 333 -5.78 -18.27 6.92
CA TRP A 333 -4.41 -18.56 6.48
C TRP A 333 -3.80 -17.39 5.71
N PHE A 334 -4.54 -16.76 4.79
CA PHE A 334 -4.02 -15.66 3.98
C PHE A 334 -3.62 -14.46 4.84
N LEU A 335 -4.38 -14.18 5.90
CA LEU A 335 -4.12 -13.09 6.85
C LEU A 335 -3.12 -13.46 7.96
N SER A 336 -2.77 -14.75 8.12
CA SER A 336 -1.76 -15.19 9.07
C SER A 336 -0.36 -14.67 8.69
N LYS A 337 0.59 -14.78 9.61
CA LYS A 337 1.99 -14.44 9.33
C LYS A 337 2.54 -15.22 8.13
N GLU A 338 2.22 -16.51 8.04
CA GLU A 338 2.64 -17.36 6.91
C GLU A 338 2.11 -16.84 5.59
N GLY A 339 0.79 -16.65 5.46
CA GLY A 339 0.15 -16.19 4.22
C GLY A 339 0.65 -14.81 3.79
N GLN A 340 0.78 -13.89 4.74
CA GLN A 340 1.30 -12.55 4.44
C GLN A 340 2.79 -12.55 4.08
N THR A 341 3.61 -13.40 4.73
CA THR A 341 5.02 -13.57 4.34
C THR A 341 5.14 -14.11 2.91
N LEU A 342 4.37 -15.14 2.57
CA LEU A 342 4.35 -15.69 1.21
C LEU A 342 3.88 -14.65 0.18
N THR A 343 2.87 -13.84 0.53
CA THR A 343 2.44 -12.74 -0.33
C THR A 343 3.57 -11.76 -0.64
N HIS A 344 4.38 -11.40 0.37
CA HIS A 344 5.47 -10.43 0.22
C HIS A 344 6.77 -11.02 -0.34
N THR A 345 6.90 -12.36 -0.39
CA THR A 345 8.08 -13.02 -0.94
C THR A 345 7.86 -13.64 -2.31
N LEU A 346 6.64 -14.05 -2.64
CA LEU A 346 6.33 -14.72 -3.89
C LEU A 346 5.69 -13.81 -4.94
N VAL A 347 5.10 -12.68 -4.51
CA VAL A 347 4.51 -11.72 -5.46
C VAL A 347 5.62 -10.81 -6.00
N PRO A 348 5.95 -10.91 -7.29
CA PRO A 348 7.03 -10.11 -7.85
C PRO A 348 6.68 -8.63 -7.88
N ASN A 349 7.69 -7.79 -7.62
CA ASN A 349 7.57 -6.32 -7.64
C ASN A 349 6.42 -5.78 -6.78
N ILE A 350 6.19 -6.41 -5.62
CA ILE A 350 5.17 -5.90 -4.70
C ILE A 350 5.61 -4.54 -4.15
N ASP A 351 4.82 -3.52 -4.42
CA ASP A 351 5.01 -2.13 -3.98
C ASP A 351 4.21 -1.78 -2.71
N ARG A 352 3.72 -2.79 -2.01
CA ARG A 352 2.73 -2.66 -0.95
C ARG A 352 3.24 -3.22 0.36
N SER A 353 3.03 -2.48 1.43
CA SER A 353 3.38 -2.92 2.77
C SER A 353 2.21 -3.66 3.42
N SER A 354 2.47 -4.83 3.99
CA SER A 354 1.48 -5.50 4.84
C SER A 354 1.07 -4.59 6.00
N LEU A 355 -0.18 -4.67 6.40
CA LEU A 355 -0.66 -4.07 7.65
C LEU A 355 -0.34 -4.91 8.88
N ARG A 356 0.24 -6.10 8.73
CA ARG A 356 0.83 -6.81 9.88
C ARG A 356 2.17 -6.19 10.26
N ASN A 357 2.44 -6.10 11.56
CA ASN A 357 3.67 -5.52 12.11
C ASN A 357 4.88 -6.46 11.98
N ASP A 358 4.63 -7.75 11.92
CA ASP A 358 5.62 -8.82 11.95
C ASP A 358 6.01 -9.37 10.56
N ILE A 359 5.58 -8.68 9.49
CA ILE A 359 5.94 -9.02 8.12
C ILE A 359 7.07 -8.11 7.63
N PRO A 360 8.18 -8.65 7.13
CA PRO A 360 9.25 -7.87 6.52
C PRO A 360 8.76 -7.16 5.26
N PHE A 361 9.34 -6.01 4.95
CA PHE A 361 8.96 -5.23 3.77
C PHE A 361 9.36 -5.88 2.44
N GLY A 362 10.19 -6.91 2.46
CA GLY A 362 10.60 -7.59 1.23
C GLY A 362 11.26 -6.63 0.23
N GLU A 363 10.80 -6.67 -1.02
CA GLU A 363 11.28 -5.80 -2.11
C GLU A 363 10.66 -4.40 -2.11
N VAL A 364 9.75 -4.10 -1.18
CA VAL A 364 9.15 -2.75 -1.08
C VAL A 364 10.25 -1.74 -0.81
N THR A 365 10.39 -0.78 -1.71
CA THR A 365 11.43 0.25 -1.60
C THR A 365 11.23 1.11 -0.34
N PRO A 366 12.27 1.65 0.29
CA PRO A 366 12.16 2.36 1.56
C PRO A 366 11.15 3.51 1.56
N ASP A 367 11.04 4.22 0.44
CA ASP A 367 10.11 5.32 0.22
C ASP A 367 8.66 4.87 0.05
N GLN A 368 8.43 3.61 -0.37
CA GLN A 368 7.11 3.00 -0.48
C GLN A 368 6.66 2.23 0.78
N ARG A 369 7.53 2.11 1.78
CA ARG A 369 7.18 1.44 3.05
C ARG A 369 6.26 2.30 3.88
N ARG A 370 5.26 1.66 4.53
CA ARG A 370 4.44 2.35 5.53
C ARG A 370 5.31 2.93 6.64
N LYS A 371 4.97 4.13 7.10
CA LYS A 371 5.69 4.81 8.18
C LYS A 371 5.08 4.47 9.54
N PRO A 372 5.90 4.18 10.56
CA PRO A 372 5.39 3.97 11.92
C PRO A 372 4.56 5.16 12.41
N GLY A 373 3.42 4.88 13.06
CA GLY A 373 2.59 5.89 13.68
C GLY A 373 1.75 6.77 12.72
N VAL A 374 1.86 6.59 11.40
CA VAL A 374 1.05 7.35 10.43
C VAL A 374 -0.32 6.70 10.29
N GLU A 375 -1.37 7.47 10.46
CA GLU A 375 -2.73 7.02 10.19
C GLU A 375 -3.04 7.16 8.70
N TYR A 376 -3.46 6.04 8.08
CA TYR A 376 -3.83 6.00 6.67
C TYR A 376 -5.31 6.31 6.49
N ALA A 377 -5.62 7.19 5.53
CA ALA A 377 -6.99 7.50 5.16
C ALA A 377 -7.48 6.54 4.06
N PHE A 378 -8.73 6.15 4.17
CA PHE A 378 -9.44 5.35 3.16
C PHE A 378 -10.63 6.16 2.64
N PRO A 379 -10.44 7.08 1.70
CA PRO A 379 -11.52 7.93 1.20
C PRO A 379 -12.70 7.14 0.65
N ASP A 380 -12.42 5.97 0.06
CA ASP A 380 -13.46 5.09 -0.47
C ASP A 380 -14.40 4.52 0.61
N ALA A 381 -14.06 4.62 1.89
CA ALA A 381 -14.93 4.24 2.99
C ALA A 381 -16.09 5.24 3.22
N ASP A 382 -15.98 6.48 2.71
CA ASP A 382 -17.06 7.45 2.74
C ASP A 382 -18.05 7.18 1.60
N PRO A 383 -19.33 6.84 1.87
CA PRO A 383 -20.33 6.59 0.82
C PRO A 383 -20.55 7.80 -0.10
N LYS A 384 -20.25 9.01 0.37
CA LYS A 384 -20.37 10.24 -0.42
C LYS A 384 -19.15 10.47 -1.35
N PHE A 385 -18.09 9.71 -1.18
CA PHE A 385 -16.88 9.91 -1.97
C PHE A 385 -17.08 9.54 -3.44
N GLY A 386 -17.78 8.44 -3.72
CA GLY A 386 -18.09 8.02 -5.10
C GLY A 386 -18.84 9.09 -5.91
N PRO A 387 -20.00 9.59 -5.45
CA PRO A 387 -20.70 10.71 -6.10
C PRO A 387 -19.84 11.96 -6.29
N ARG A 388 -19.03 12.33 -5.30
CA ARG A 388 -18.09 13.46 -5.43
C ARG A 388 -17.00 13.21 -6.46
N GLN A 389 -16.53 11.96 -6.62
CA GLN A 389 -15.59 11.60 -7.70
C GLN A 389 -16.23 11.75 -9.08
N GLU A 390 -17.51 11.39 -9.24
CA GLU A 390 -18.23 11.57 -10.50
C GLU A 390 -18.40 13.06 -10.86
N GLU A 391 -18.70 13.90 -9.88
CA GLU A 391 -18.76 15.35 -10.06
C GLU A 391 -17.39 15.92 -10.48
N ALA A 392 -16.33 15.50 -9.78
CA ALA A 392 -14.96 15.88 -10.11
C ALA A 392 -14.60 15.44 -11.53
N GLN A 393 -14.94 14.21 -11.94
CA GLN A 393 -14.70 13.69 -13.28
C GLN A 393 -15.39 14.51 -14.35
N LYS A 394 -16.68 14.81 -14.18
CA LYS A 394 -17.44 15.67 -15.12
C LYS A 394 -16.82 17.05 -15.26
N TRP A 395 -16.40 17.64 -14.14
CA TRP A 395 -15.73 18.94 -14.12
C TRP A 395 -14.38 18.90 -14.85
N ILE A 396 -13.56 17.86 -14.64
CA ILE A 396 -12.26 17.69 -15.29
C ILE A 396 -12.44 17.53 -16.80
N TYR A 397 -13.38 16.72 -17.26
CA TYR A 397 -13.65 16.58 -18.69
C TYR A 397 -14.08 17.89 -19.34
N LYS A 398 -14.92 18.67 -18.66
CA LYS A 398 -15.30 20.00 -19.14
C LYS A 398 -14.09 20.93 -19.32
N ILE A 399 -13.13 20.89 -18.41
CA ILE A 399 -11.87 21.64 -18.52
C ILE A 399 -11.02 21.09 -19.68
N TRP A 400 -10.91 19.77 -19.79
CA TRP A 400 -10.13 19.13 -20.86
C TRP A 400 -10.66 19.45 -22.26
N GLU A 401 -11.97 19.38 -22.46
CA GLU A 401 -12.63 19.70 -23.72
C GLU A 401 -12.43 21.18 -24.12
N SER A 402 -12.35 22.08 -23.14
CA SER A 402 -12.09 23.48 -23.41
C SER A 402 -10.70 23.77 -23.98
N LYS A 403 -9.74 22.87 -23.80
CA LYS A 403 -8.39 22.92 -24.37
C LYS A 403 -8.36 22.58 -25.85
N GLN A 404 -9.31 21.77 -26.30
CA GLN A 404 -9.35 21.28 -27.70
C GLN A 404 -10.06 22.25 -28.66
N LYS A 405 -10.70 23.28 -28.11
CA LYS A 405 -11.32 24.39 -28.87
C LYS A 405 -10.34 25.56 -29.02
#